data_b78a807864521f53c4589ccc5a19ec0e
#
_entry.id   b78a807864521f53c4589ccc5a19ec0e
#
_cell.length_a   1.000
_cell.length_b   1.000
_cell.length_c   1.000
_cell.angle_alpha   90.00
_cell.angle_beta   90.00
_cell.angle_gamma   90.00
#
_symmetry.space_group_name_H-M   'P 1'
#
loop_
_entity.id
_entity.type
_entity.pdbx_description
1 polymer ?
#
loop_
_entity_poly.entity_id
_entity_poly.type
_entity_poly.pdbx_seq_one_letter_code
_entity_poly.pdbx_strand_id
1 'polypeptide(L)'
;MKKMKKLLALLLAVVMVAGFAACTKKDDDGGSKKTKGEISVFYYTFSDAYISTVRSAMDKILKDGGYTYNDYDANGNQTTQTEQVQTALAKGSSLLIVNVVDTGSNDAAQNIINLAKAQNVPVIFFNRSVDQSVIESYDKCVFVGTDYEQAGHMQGQMIGEYLVSNYDKLDLNGDGKISYVMFKGQEGNMEAIARTKYGVEDANAVLKKAGRPDLVFYDAANKNKYLVDQDGLWSSAAATNYMSTALAQYTESNKNMIELVIANNDEMALGAISALQTAGYNKDGKTVIPVFGVDATDAAKSAIKSGSMIGTIKQDSQGMAEAITSIMKNYLDGAKALDGIDTANVVGTWRVNIPYSAYTTNTAE
;
A
#
# COMPACT_ATOMS: atom_id res chain seq x y z
N MET A 1 13.69 -23.87 -67.18
CA MET A 1 13.42 -23.54 -65.77
C MET A 1 14.64 -23.08 -64.94
N LYS A 2 15.88 -23.58 -65.21
CA LYS A 2 17.09 -23.14 -64.43
C LYS A 2 17.62 -21.73 -64.79
N LYS A 3 17.36 -21.21 -66.02
CA LYS A 3 17.78 -19.85 -66.42
C LYS A 3 16.90 -18.73 -65.92
N MET A 4 15.60 -18.98 -65.65
CA MET A 4 14.65 -18.00 -65.11
C MET A 4 14.84 -17.72 -63.61
N LYS A 5 15.32 -18.73 -62.85
CA LYS A 5 15.62 -18.57 -61.42
C LYS A 5 16.88 -17.74 -61.15
N LYS A 6 17.83 -17.67 -62.09
CA LYS A 6 19.03 -16.82 -61.96
C LYS A 6 18.76 -15.34 -62.32
N LEU A 7 17.76 -15.07 -63.16
CA LEU A 7 17.37 -13.68 -63.47
C LEU A 7 16.56 -13.02 -62.34
N LEU A 8 15.76 -13.81 -61.63
CA LEU A 8 14.97 -13.32 -60.49
C LEU A 8 15.84 -12.99 -59.24
N ALA A 9 16.94 -13.73 -59.05
CA ALA A 9 17.91 -13.50 -58.00
C ALA A 9 18.78 -12.23 -58.21
N LEU A 10 19.00 -11.86 -59.49
CA LEU A 10 19.75 -10.63 -59.83
C LEU A 10 18.90 -9.35 -59.73
N LEU A 11 17.58 -9.44 -59.93
CA LEU A 11 16.66 -8.31 -59.75
C LEU A 11 16.37 -7.95 -58.26
N LEU A 12 16.45 -8.95 -57.36
CA LEU A 12 16.31 -8.67 -55.89
C LEU A 12 17.55 -8.02 -55.28
N ALA A 13 18.73 -8.23 -55.86
CA ALA A 13 19.99 -7.65 -55.35
C ALA A 13 20.18 -6.17 -55.77
N VAL A 14 19.53 -5.70 -56.80
CA VAL A 14 19.64 -4.31 -57.29
C VAL A 14 18.71 -3.34 -56.58
N VAL A 15 17.62 -3.83 -55.97
CA VAL A 15 16.67 -3.00 -55.23
C VAL A 15 17.18 -2.66 -53.78
N MET A 16 18.16 -3.37 -53.27
CA MET A 16 18.73 -3.09 -51.91
C MET A 16 19.90 -2.10 -51.90
N VAL A 17 20.36 -1.58 -53.01
CA VAL A 17 21.48 -0.61 -53.06
C VAL A 17 21.04 0.82 -53.40
N ALA A 18 19.77 1.05 -53.75
CA ALA A 18 19.26 2.38 -54.08
C ALA A 18 18.58 3.16 -52.93
N GLY A 19 18.67 2.66 -51.70
CA GLY A 19 18.05 3.27 -50.51
C GLY A 19 18.97 4.10 -49.60
N PHE A 20 20.24 4.32 -49.94
CA PHE A 20 21.21 4.99 -49.05
C PHE A 20 21.84 6.28 -49.63
N ALA A 21 21.10 7.04 -50.40
CA ALA A 21 21.61 8.34 -50.84
C ALA A 21 20.52 9.37 -51.04
N ALA A 22 19.87 9.83 -49.95
CA ALA A 22 19.21 11.14 -49.90
C ALA A 22 18.84 11.53 -48.48
N CYS A 23 19.82 12.02 -47.70
CA CYS A 23 19.56 12.98 -46.63
C CYS A 23 20.80 13.89 -46.51
N THR A 24 20.85 14.89 -47.37
CA THR A 24 21.70 16.06 -47.11
C THR A 24 20.95 17.00 -46.20
N LYS A 25 21.60 17.31 -45.09
CA LYS A 25 21.54 18.49 -44.22
C LYS A 25 20.34 19.42 -44.38
N LYS A 26 19.58 19.51 -43.29
CA LYS A 26 19.02 20.77 -42.81
C LYS A 26 19.45 20.86 -41.33
N ASP A 27 20.26 21.88 -41.07
CA ASP A 27 20.55 22.32 -39.70
C ASP A 27 19.22 22.84 -39.14
N ASP A 28 18.69 22.11 -38.17
CA ASP A 28 17.62 22.60 -37.30
C ASP A 28 18.11 22.38 -35.87
N ASP A 29 18.39 23.47 -35.21
CA ASP A 29 18.77 23.60 -33.80
C ASP A 29 17.53 23.27 -32.97
N GLY A 30 17.29 21.99 -32.82
CA GLY A 30 16.23 21.42 -31.98
C GLY A 30 16.87 20.42 -31.05
N GLY A 31 17.08 20.82 -29.77
CA GLY A 31 17.60 19.96 -28.74
C GLY A 31 16.96 18.57 -28.80
N SER A 32 17.79 17.57 -29.02
CA SER A 32 17.41 16.17 -28.98
C SER A 32 16.72 15.92 -27.62
N LYS A 33 15.39 15.92 -27.58
CA LYS A 33 14.66 15.32 -26.47
C LYS A 33 15.13 13.87 -26.42
N LYS A 34 16.04 13.55 -25.48
CA LYS A 34 16.29 12.16 -25.09
C LYS A 34 14.91 11.56 -24.87
N THR A 35 14.53 10.58 -25.68
CA THR A 35 13.35 9.76 -25.41
C THR A 35 13.58 9.15 -24.05
N LYS A 36 12.87 9.67 -23.04
CA LYS A 36 12.90 9.07 -21.71
C LYS A 36 12.43 7.65 -21.91
N GLY A 37 13.22 6.66 -21.49
CA GLY A 37 12.88 5.25 -21.64
C GLY A 37 11.56 4.94 -20.94
N GLU A 38 10.94 3.82 -21.28
CA GLU A 38 9.68 3.36 -20.67
C GLU A 38 9.86 3.07 -19.19
N ILE A 39 8.94 3.53 -18.35
CA ILE A 39 8.86 3.26 -16.91
C ILE A 39 7.87 2.14 -16.70
N SER A 40 8.21 1.14 -15.91
CA SER A 40 7.30 0.05 -15.57
C SER A 40 6.93 0.10 -14.10
N VAL A 41 5.63 0.18 -13.81
CA VAL A 41 5.09 0.26 -12.46
C VAL A 41 4.32 -1.01 -12.14
N PHE A 42 4.70 -1.68 -11.07
CA PHE A 42 4.14 -2.97 -10.66
C PHE A 42 3.43 -2.82 -9.33
N TYR A 43 2.15 -3.18 -9.31
CA TYR A 43 1.31 -3.15 -8.13
C TYR A 43 1.03 -4.57 -7.65
N TYR A 44 0.98 -4.78 -6.33
CA TYR A 44 0.63 -6.09 -5.80
C TYR A 44 -0.81 -6.46 -6.15
N THR A 45 -1.72 -5.48 -6.15
CA THR A 45 -3.07 -5.58 -6.74
C THR A 45 -3.64 -4.18 -7.03
N PHE A 46 -4.47 -4.08 -8.07
CA PHE A 46 -5.24 -2.86 -8.37
C PHE A 46 -6.47 -2.69 -7.49
N SER A 47 -6.91 -3.77 -6.84
CA SER A 47 -8.13 -3.78 -6.03
C SER A 47 -7.98 -3.14 -4.65
N ASP A 48 -6.75 -2.92 -4.18
CA ASP A 48 -6.49 -2.23 -2.91
C ASP A 48 -6.85 -0.74 -3.02
N ALA A 49 -7.73 -0.28 -2.13
CA ALA A 49 -8.25 1.09 -2.18
C ALA A 49 -7.16 2.15 -1.96
N TYR A 50 -6.25 1.93 -0.99
CA TYR A 50 -5.14 2.87 -0.75
C TYR A 50 -4.16 2.89 -1.93
N ILE A 51 -3.73 1.73 -2.41
CA ILE A 51 -2.83 1.62 -3.57
C ILE A 51 -3.46 2.25 -4.82
N SER A 52 -4.78 2.14 -5.00
CA SER A 52 -5.50 2.81 -6.08
C SER A 52 -5.36 4.34 -6.01
N THR A 53 -5.33 4.93 -4.81
CA THR A 53 -5.10 6.38 -4.65
C THR A 53 -3.66 6.77 -4.97
N VAL A 54 -2.66 5.99 -4.56
CA VAL A 54 -1.24 6.19 -4.93
C VAL A 54 -1.07 6.08 -6.44
N ARG A 55 -1.66 5.05 -7.07
CA ARG A 55 -1.64 4.86 -8.52
C ARG A 55 -2.23 6.06 -9.26
N SER A 56 -3.41 6.52 -8.85
CA SER A 56 -4.08 7.67 -9.48
C SER A 56 -3.25 8.95 -9.39
N ALA A 57 -2.61 9.20 -8.23
CA ALA A 57 -1.72 10.34 -8.04
C ALA A 57 -0.46 10.22 -8.93
N MET A 58 0.16 9.05 -8.96
CA MET A 58 1.35 8.78 -9.76
C MET A 58 1.06 8.86 -11.25
N ASP A 59 -0.04 8.27 -11.71
CA ASP A 59 -0.53 8.36 -13.10
C ASP A 59 -0.68 9.80 -13.56
N LYS A 60 -1.28 10.64 -12.70
CA LYS A 60 -1.44 12.07 -13.01
C LYS A 60 -0.08 12.74 -13.19
N ILE A 61 0.87 12.53 -12.26
CA ILE A 61 2.20 13.13 -12.33
C ILE A 61 2.96 12.64 -13.58
N LEU A 62 2.90 11.34 -13.88
CA LEU A 62 3.57 10.75 -15.04
C LEU A 62 3.00 11.28 -16.37
N LYS A 63 1.67 11.37 -16.49
CA LYS A 63 0.98 11.94 -17.67
C LYS A 63 1.30 13.41 -17.86
N ASP A 64 1.18 14.21 -16.81
CA ASP A 64 1.46 15.66 -16.85
C ASP A 64 2.95 15.93 -17.18
N GLY A 65 3.86 15.04 -16.73
CA GLY A 65 5.27 15.08 -17.05
C GLY A 65 5.66 14.57 -18.42
N GLY A 66 4.71 14.03 -19.19
CA GLY A 66 4.93 13.48 -20.54
C GLY A 66 5.82 12.23 -20.55
N TYR A 67 5.78 11.43 -19.49
CA TYR A 67 6.50 10.17 -19.40
C TYR A 67 5.75 9.04 -20.10
N THR A 68 6.49 8.12 -20.71
CA THR A 68 5.94 6.84 -21.21
C THR A 68 6.05 5.82 -20.08
N TYR A 69 4.94 5.21 -19.70
CA TYR A 69 4.89 4.22 -18.62
C TYR A 69 3.81 3.17 -18.86
N ASN A 70 3.98 2.03 -18.19
CA ASN A 70 2.99 0.97 -18.14
C ASN A 70 2.78 0.51 -16.69
N ASP A 71 1.53 0.33 -16.33
CA ASP A 71 1.10 -0.24 -15.06
C ASP A 71 0.81 -1.74 -15.21
N TYR A 72 1.25 -2.51 -14.24
CA TYR A 72 1.07 -3.96 -14.17
C TYR A 72 0.37 -4.34 -12.87
N ASP A 73 -0.71 -5.11 -12.99
CA ASP A 73 -1.44 -5.69 -11.86
C ASP A 73 -0.98 -7.14 -11.64
N ALA A 74 -0.42 -7.43 -10.48
CA ALA A 74 -0.05 -8.79 -10.13
C ALA A 74 -1.24 -9.60 -9.57
N ASN A 75 -2.36 -8.92 -9.28
CA ASN A 75 -3.57 -9.54 -8.71
C ASN A 75 -3.28 -10.47 -7.52
N GLY A 76 -2.43 -10.02 -6.59
CA GLY A 76 -2.03 -10.77 -5.40
C GLY A 76 -1.08 -11.95 -5.65
N ASN A 77 -0.55 -12.11 -6.85
CA ASN A 77 0.28 -13.27 -7.22
C ASN A 77 1.73 -12.87 -7.50
N GLN A 78 2.66 -13.33 -6.65
CA GLN A 78 4.09 -13.02 -6.80
C GLN A 78 4.71 -13.61 -8.06
N THR A 79 4.28 -14.80 -8.51
CA THR A 79 4.78 -15.41 -9.75
C THR A 79 4.40 -14.53 -10.95
N THR A 80 3.15 -14.08 -11.01
CA THR A 80 2.67 -13.13 -12.03
C THR A 80 3.51 -11.85 -12.03
N GLN A 81 3.78 -11.26 -10.85
CA GLN A 81 4.61 -10.06 -10.75
C GLN A 81 6.03 -10.29 -11.27
N THR A 82 6.63 -11.42 -10.94
CA THR A 82 7.98 -11.78 -11.43
C THR A 82 8.02 -11.91 -12.94
N GLU A 83 7.03 -12.56 -13.56
CA GLU A 83 6.91 -12.69 -15.02
C GLU A 83 6.69 -11.33 -15.70
N GLN A 84 5.90 -10.46 -15.10
CA GLN A 84 5.68 -9.08 -15.56
C GLN A 84 6.99 -8.28 -15.53
N VAL A 85 7.78 -8.38 -14.46
CA VAL A 85 9.11 -7.73 -14.33
C VAL A 85 10.06 -8.24 -15.40
N GLN A 86 10.16 -9.55 -15.60
CA GLN A 86 10.99 -10.15 -16.65
C GLN A 86 10.59 -9.65 -18.04
N THR A 87 9.30 -9.60 -18.32
CA THR A 87 8.74 -9.10 -19.58
C THR A 87 9.06 -7.63 -19.81
N ALA A 88 8.90 -6.78 -18.80
CA ALA A 88 9.19 -5.35 -18.87
C ALA A 88 10.69 -5.10 -19.13
N LEU A 89 11.57 -5.82 -18.42
CA LEU A 89 13.00 -5.75 -18.63
C LEU A 89 13.40 -6.21 -20.04
N ALA A 90 12.81 -7.31 -20.55
CA ALA A 90 13.06 -7.79 -21.89
C ALA A 90 12.60 -6.80 -22.99
N LYS A 91 11.60 -5.96 -22.71
CA LYS A 91 11.14 -4.85 -23.57
C LYS A 91 12.01 -3.59 -23.47
N GLY A 92 12.99 -3.56 -22.55
CA GLY A 92 13.87 -2.41 -22.38
C GLY A 92 13.36 -1.34 -21.41
N SER A 93 12.62 -1.74 -20.38
CA SER A 93 12.23 -0.83 -19.29
C SER A 93 13.46 -0.11 -18.72
N SER A 94 13.39 1.19 -18.57
CA SER A 94 14.49 2.04 -18.06
C SER A 94 14.47 2.21 -16.55
N LEU A 95 13.37 1.91 -15.89
CA LEU A 95 13.18 2.02 -14.46
C LEU A 95 11.99 1.17 -14.01
N LEU A 96 12.13 0.49 -12.87
CA LEU A 96 11.07 -0.27 -12.23
C LEU A 96 10.62 0.44 -10.96
N ILE A 97 9.30 0.59 -10.79
CA ILE A 97 8.65 1.05 -9.55
C ILE A 97 7.80 -0.12 -9.06
N VAL A 98 8.06 -0.64 -7.87
CA VAL A 98 7.55 -1.94 -7.45
C VAL A 98 6.88 -1.89 -6.07
N ASN A 99 5.59 -2.21 -6.05
CA ASN A 99 4.85 -2.57 -4.84
C ASN A 99 4.81 -4.10 -4.77
N VAL A 100 5.73 -4.70 -4.00
CA VAL A 100 5.97 -6.14 -3.99
C VAL A 100 4.77 -6.92 -3.43
N VAL A 101 4.46 -8.10 -4.01
CA VAL A 101 3.35 -8.94 -3.54
C VAL A 101 3.71 -9.68 -2.26
N ASP A 102 4.76 -10.48 -2.29
CA ASP A 102 5.19 -11.28 -1.13
C ASP A 102 6.14 -10.46 -0.24
N THR A 103 5.69 -10.23 0.98
CA THR A 103 6.44 -9.55 2.04
C THR A 103 6.78 -10.48 3.21
N GLY A 104 6.40 -11.75 3.12
CA GLY A 104 6.67 -12.74 4.15
C GLY A 104 8.13 -13.24 4.16
N SER A 105 8.88 -12.98 3.08
CA SER A 105 10.31 -13.22 2.98
C SER A 105 11.00 -12.17 2.10
N ASN A 106 12.33 -12.14 2.15
CA ASN A 106 13.12 -11.25 1.30
C ASN A 106 13.28 -11.73 -0.14
N ASP A 107 12.87 -12.96 -0.45
CA ASP A 107 13.19 -13.65 -1.71
C ASP A 107 12.57 -12.95 -2.92
N ALA A 108 11.33 -12.49 -2.80
CA ALA A 108 10.62 -11.82 -3.89
C ALA A 108 11.31 -10.51 -4.29
N ALA A 109 11.59 -9.64 -3.32
CA ALA A 109 12.26 -8.37 -3.56
C ALA A 109 13.70 -8.58 -4.05
N GLN A 110 14.45 -9.51 -3.46
CA GLN A 110 15.81 -9.84 -3.87
C GLN A 110 15.86 -10.37 -5.31
N ASN A 111 14.89 -11.21 -5.71
CA ASN A 111 14.80 -11.70 -7.08
C ASN A 111 14.57 -10.55 -8.08
N ILE A 112 13.65 -9.62 -7.78
CA ILE A 112 13.40 -8.45 -8.62
C ILE A 112 14.67 -7.59 -8.74
N ILE A 113 15.40 -7.36 -7.64
CA ILE A 113 16.67 -6.64 -7.66
C ILE A 113 17.69 -7.34 -8.53
N ASN A 114 17.83 -8.66 -8.40
CA ASN A 114 18.79 -9.43 -9.19
C ASN A 114 18.51 -9.32 -10.70
N LEU A 115 17.23 -9.40 -11.11
CA LEU A 115 16.80 -9.24 -12.50
C LEU A 115 17.13 -7.83 -13.03
N ALA A 116 16.81 -6.79 -12.27
CA ALA A 116 17.05 -5.40 -12.63
C ALA A 116 18.56 -5.08 -12.68
N LYS A 117 19.32 -5.51 -11.68
CA LYS A 117 20.78 -5.34 -11.57
C LYS A 117 21.52 -5.95 -12.74
N ALA A 118 21.10 -7.11 -13.22
CA ALA A 118 21.69 -7.79 -14.39
C ALA A 118 21.60 -6.92 -15.67
N GLN A 119 20.63 -6.03 -15.75
CA GLN A 119 20.42 -5.09 -16.87
C GLN A 119 20.76 -3.64 -16.52
N ASN A 120 21.31 -3.40 -15.32
CA ASN A 120 21.68 -2.07 -14.82
C ASN A 120 20.47 -1.10 -14.73
N VAL A 121 19.25 -1.62 -14.51
CA VAL A 121 17.99 -0.85 -14.40
C VAL A 121 17.74 -0.47 -12.95
N PRO A 122 17.46 0.82 -12.62
CA PRO A 122 17.12 1.25 -11.27
C PRO A 122 15.79 0.68 -10.79
N VAL A 123 15.67 0.51 -9.46
CA VAL A 123 14.45 0.01 -8.80
C VAL A 123 14.03 0.94 -7.69
N ILE A 124 12.75 1.29 -7.65
CA ILE A 124 12.12 1.99 -6.53
C ILE A 124 11.05 1.05 -5.96
N PHE A 125 11.31 0.47 -4.79
CA PHE A 125 10.23 -0.21 -4.06
C PHE A 125 9.37 0.80 -3.33
N PHE A 126 8.08 0.51 -3.16
CA PHE A 126 7.21 1.43 -2.43
C PHE A 126 6.13 0.74 -1.60
N ASN A 127 5.66 1.43 -0.57
CA ASN A 127 4.59 1.12 0.37
C ASN A 127 4.85 -0.13 1.22
N ARG A 128 4.95 -1.31 0.63
CA ARG A 128 5.11 -2.60 1.33
C ARG A 128 6.58 -2.81 1.68
N SER A 129 6.90 -2.82 2.97
CA SER A 129 8.28 -2.76 3.46
C SER A 129 9.15 -3.90 2.95
N VAL A 130 10.37 -3.54 2.57
CA VAL A 130 11.46 -4.43 2.17
C VAL A 130 12.64 -4.16 3.10
N ASP A 131 13.36 -5.22 3.49
CA ASP A 131 14.49 -5.11 4.41
C ASP A 131 15.61 -4.23 3.83
N GLN A 132 16.27 -3.46 4.72
CA GLN A 132 17.40 -2.61 4.37
C GLN A 132 18.50 -3.36 3.62
N SER A 133 18.89 -4.53 4.11
CA SER A 133 19.94 -5.35 3.49
C SER A 133 19.63 -5.76 2.05
N VAL A 134 18.35 -5.94 1.72
CA VAL A 134 17.88 -6.25 0.37
C VAL A 134 18.00 -5.01 -0.52
N ILE A 135 17.49 -3.86 -0.08
CA ILE A 135 17.57 -2.60 -0.82
C ILE A 135 19.03 -2.21 -1.08
N GLU A 136 19.89 -2.26 -0.05
CA GLU A 136 21.30 -1.89 -0.14
C GLU A 136 22.16 -2.91 -0.92
N SER A 137 21.60 -4.06 -1.31
CA SER A 137 22.29 -5.03 -2.18
C SER A 137 22.52 -4.51 -3.62
N TYR A 138 21.86 -3.40 -3.97
CA TYR A 138 21.99 -2.74 -5.26
C TYR A 138 22.01 -1.21 -5.11
N ASP A 139 23.08 -0.57 -5.58
CA ASP A 139 23.32 0.88 -5.48
C ASP A 139 22.30 1.76 -6.22
N LYS A 140 21.51 1.17 -7.14
CA LYS A 140 20.40 1.83 -7.85
C LYS A 140 19.03 1.36 -7.34
N CYS A 141 18.94 1.01 -6.07
CA CYS A 141 17.71 0.62 -5.42
C CYS A 141 17.42 1.51 -4.22
N VAL A 142 16.17 1.97 -4.07
CA VAL A 142 15.68 2.72 -2.92
C VAL A 142 14.26 2.27 -2.58
N PHE A 143 13.84 2.60 -1.36
CA PHE A 143 12.49 2.35 -0.87
C PHE A 143 11.78 3.67 -0.52
N VAL A 144 10.52 3.81 -0.93
CA VAL A 144 9.61 4.88 -0.51
C VAL A 144 8.41 4.29 0.20
N GLY A 145 8.23 4.63 1.45
CA GLY A 145 7.11 4.10 2.23
C GLY A 145 6.84 4.94 3.45
N THR A 146 6.57 4.30 4.56
CA THR A 146 6.28 4.93 5.85
C THR A 146 7.14 4.31 6.93
N ASP A 147 7.24 4.92 8.08
CA ASP A 147 7.65 4.20 9.28
C ASP A 147 6.50 3.26 9.66
N TYR A 148 6.69 1.96 9.44
CA TYR A 148 5.64 0.96 9.59
C TYR A 148 5.10 0.84 11.02
N GLU A 149 5.86 1.26 12.05
CA GLU A 149 5.41 1.24 13.45
C GLU A 149 4.54 2.45 13.78
N GLN A 150 4.80 3.59 13.16
CA GLN A 150 4.16 4.88 13.47
C GLN A 150 2.62 4.80 13.40
N ALA A 151 2.06 4.16 12.37
CA ALA A 151 0.59 4.03 12.25
C ALA A 151 -0.02 3.24 13.40
N GLY A 152 0.65 2.15 13.82
CA GLY A 152 0.20 1.34 14.96
C GLY A 152 0.21 2.13 16.27
N HIS A 153 1.29 2.86 16.54
CA HIS A 153 1.41 3.74 17.71
C HIS A 153 0.34 4.84 17.71
N MET A 154 0.17 5.53 16.60
CA MET A 154 -0.85 6.59 16.49
C MET A 154 -2.28 6.05 16.64
N GLN A 155 -2.58 4.89 16.05
CA GLN A 155 -3.88 4.24 16.17
C GLN A 155 -4.14 3.82 17.63
N GLY A 156 -3.17 3.20 18.28
CA GLY A 156 -3.28 2.78 19.68
C GLY A 156 -3.49 3.96 20.62
N GLN A 157 -2.73 5.05 20.43
CA GLN A 157 -2.92 6.27 21.21
C GLN A 157 -4.34 6.85 21.01
N MET A 158 -4.81 6.97 19.75
CA MET A 158 -6.15 7.46 19.40
C MET A 158 -7.26 6.61 20.04
N ILE A 159 -7.12 5.29 19.98
CA ILE A 159 -8.07 4.34 20.60
C ILE A 159 -8.10 4.55 22.12
N GLY A 160 -6.94 4.56 22.77
CA GLY A 160 -6.85 4.72 24.20
C GLY A 160 -7.48 6.02 24.71
N GLU A 161 -7.21 7.15 24.07
CA GLU A 161 -7.77 8.45 24.40
C GLU A 161 -9.30 8.47 24.23
N TYR A 162 -9.81 7.89 23.15
CA TYR A 162 -11.25 7.78 22.92
C TYR A 162 -11.92 6.91 24.00
N LEU A 163 -11.32 5.76 24.31
CA LEU A 163 -11.86 4.83 25.31
C LEU A 163 -11.87 5.45 26.71
N VAL A 164 -10.81 6.13 27.14
CA VAL A 164 -10.77 6.81 28.45
C VAL A 164 -11.95 7.78 28.59
N SER A 165 -12.27 8.51 27.54
CA SER A 165 -13.34 9.51 27.52
C SER A 165 -14.76 8.90 27.50
N ASN A 166 -14.89 7.63 27.09
CA ASN A 166 -16.19 7.00 26.83
C ASN A 166 -16.37 5.64 27.53
N TYR A 167 -15.44 5.22 28.40
CA TYR A 167 -15.30 3.84 28.89
C TYR A 167 -16.60 3.25 29.39
N ASP A 168 -17.25 3.92 30.36
CA ASP A 168 -18.46 3.42 31.02
C ASP A 168 -19.68 3.30 30.09
N LYS A 169 -19.66 3.98 28.94
CA LYS A 169 -20.71 3.87 27.90
C LYS A 169 -20.45 2.74 26.90
N LEU A 170 -19.17 2.34 26.79
CA LEU A 170 -18.73 1.33 25.84
C LEU A 170 -18.68 -0.07 26.45
N ASP A 171 -18.65 -0.19 27.77
CA ASP A 171 -18.81 -1.44 28.51
C ASP A 171 -20.29 -1.86 28.45
N LEU A 172 -20.69 -2.45 27.30
CA LEU A 172 -22.08 -2.79 27.02
C LEU A 172 -22.57 -4.00 27.80
N ASN A 173 -21.67 -4.87 28.18
CA ASN A 173 -21.96 -6.08 28.95
C ASN A 173 -21.85 -5.89 30.46
N GLY A 174 -21.27 -4.76 30.93
CA GLY A 174 -21.15 -4.37 32.33
C GLY A 174 -20.15 -5.22 33.12
N ASP A 175 -19.14 -5.78 32.47
CA ASP A 175 -18.11 -6.60 33.11
C ASP A 175 -16.87 -5.81 33.55
N GLY A 176 -16.85 -4.51 33.29
CA GLY A 176 -15.78 -3.59 33.64
C GLY A 176 -14.59 -3.63 32.70
N LYS A 177 -14.71 -4.25 31.53
CA LYS A 177 -13.67 -4.36 30.51
C LYS A 177 -14.21 -3.96 29.16
N ILE A 178 -13.33 -3.72 28.20
CA ILE A 178 -13.70 -3.48 26.81
C ILE A 178 -13.17 -4.67 25.98
N SER A 179 -14.11 -5.37 25.36
CA SER A 179 -13.79 -6.47 24.45
C SER A 179 -13.55 -5.96 23.04
N TYR A 180 -12.52 -6.45 22.37
CA TYR A 180 -12.17 -6.01 21.03
C TYR A 180 -12.04 -7.15 20.04
N VAL A 181 -12.26 -6.82 18.74
CA VAL A 181 -11.82 -7.60 17.59
C VAL A 181 -10.70 -6.87 16.87
N MET A 182 -9.69 -7.60 16.38
CA MET A 182 -8.59 -7.08 15.56
C MET A 182 -8.60 -7.74 14.19
N PHE A 183 -8.66 -6.94 13.13
CA PHE A 183 -8.53 -7.40 11.74
C PHE A 183 -7.14 -7.11 11.22
N LYS A 184 -6.40 -8.17 10.86
CA LYS A 184 -5.04 -8.13 10.33
C LYS A 184 -5.05 -8.32 8.81
N GLY A 185 -4.35 -7.45 8.08
CA GLY A 185 -4.38 -7.43 6.63
C GLY A 185 -3.65 -8.60 5.98
N GLN A 186 -2.46 -8.96 6.48
CA GLN A 186 -1.63 -10.01 5.88
C GLN A 186 -0.63 -10.56 6.92
N GLU A 187 -0.35 -11.87 6.85
CA GLU A 187 0.75 -12.46 7.62
C GLU A 187 2.12 -12.08 6.99
N GLY A 188 3.15 -11.96 7.84
CA GLY A 188 4.50 -11.62 7.41
C GLY A 188 4.71 -10.17 6.95
N ASN A 189 3.65 -9.37 6.79
CA ASN A 189 3.75 -7.98 6.41
C ASN A 189 4.07 -7.10 7.62
N MET A 190 5.12 -6.26 7.53
CA MET A 190 5.61 -5.46 8.66
C MET A 190 4.59 -4.42 9.14
N GLU A 191 3.87 -3.76 8.23
CA GLU A 191 2.81 -2.81 8.54
C GLU A 191 1.67 -3.51 9.29
N ALA A 192 1.26 -4.71 8.84
CA ALA A 192 0.22 -5.49 9.50
C ALA A 192 0.66 -5.96 10.90
N ILE A 193 1.89 -6.40 11.05
CA ILE A 193 2.46 -6.81 12.34
C ILE A 193 2.46 -5.63 13.33
N ALA A 194 2.97 -4.48 12.91
CA ALA A 194 3.08 -3.30 13.76
C ALA A 194 1.70 -2.73 14.15
N ARG A 195 0.78 -2.56 13.19
CA ARG A 195 -0.59 -2.07 13.46
C ARG A 195 -1.35 -3.03 14.38
N THR A 196 -1.20 -4.34 14.21
CA THR A 196 -1.82 -5.35 15.08
C THR A 196 -1.27 -5.29 16.51
N LYS A 197 0.03 -5.11 16.67
CA LYS A 197 0.71 -5.03 17.95
C LYS A 197 0.43 -3.71 18.67
N TYR A 198 0.87 -2.62 18.08
CA TYR A 198 0.88 -1.31 18.75
C TYR A 198 -0.52 -0.69 18.88
N GLY A 199 -1.45 -1.02 17.98
CA GLY A 199 -2.85 -0.61 18.11
C GLY A 199 -3.48 -1.08 19.42
N VAL A 200 -3.07 -2.23 19.96
CA VAL A 200 -3.54 -2.75 21.25
C VAL A 200 -2.62 -2.35 22.41
N GLU A 201 -1.30 -2.47 22.24
CA GLU A 201 -0.34 -2.20 23.32
C GLU A 201 -0.41 -0.75 23.79
N ASP A 202 -0.46 0.22 22.86
CA ASP A 202 -0.50 1.64 23.21
C ASP A 202 -1.85 2.06 23.73
N ALA A 203 -2.96 1.49 23.21
CA ALA A 203 -4.28 1.69 23.79
C ALA A 203 -4.30 1.21 25.27
N ASN A 204 -3.75 0.05 25.56
CA ASN A 204 -3.62 -0.48 26.91
C ASN A 204 -2.73 0.42 27.81
N ALA A 205 -1.64 0.97 27.24
CA ALA A 205 -0.80 1.91 27.99
C ALA A 205 -1.55 3.18 28.40
N VAL A 206 -2.41 3.71 27.53
CA VAL A 206 -3.28 4.87 27.84
C VAL A 206 -4.34 4.50 28.86
N LEU A 207 -5.03 3.38 28.69
CA LEU A 207 -6.03 2.89 29.64
C LEU A 207 -5.43 2.69 31.06
N LYS A 208 -4.27 2.06 31.14
CA LYS A 208 -3.56 1.83 32.41
C LYS A 208 -3.22 3.13 33.13
N LYS A 209 -2.77 4.18 32.42
CA LYS A 209 -2.52 5.50 32.98
C LYS A 209 -3.79 6.12 33.57
N ALA A 210 -4.95 5.81 32.98
CA ALA A 210 -6.27 6.26 33.45
C ALA A 210 -6.89 5.35 34.51
N GLY A 211 -6.19 4.30 34.98
CA GLY A 211 -6.69 3.36 35.97
C GLY A 211 -7.76 2.40 35.45
N ARG A 212 -7.81 2.20 34.12
CA ARG A 212 -8.74 1.26 33.46
C ARG A 212 -8.06 -0.05 33.12
N PRO A 213 -8.81 -1.18 33.08
CA PRO A 213 -8.28 -2.49 32.67
C PRO A 213 -7.79 -2.49 31.21
N ASP A 214 -6.89 -3.46 30.92
CA ASP A 214 -6.48 -3.75 29.56
C ASP A 214 -7.63 -4.28 28.68
N LEU A 215 -7.53 -4.04 27.39
CA LEU A 215 -8.43 -4.59 26.37
C LEU A 215 -8.42 -6.12 26.37
N VAL A 216 -9.56 -6.75 26.15
CA VAL A 216 -9.72 -8.19 26.10
C VAL A 216 -10.14 -8.60 24.70
N PHE A 217 -9.40 -9.52 24.04
CA PHE A 217 -9.84 -10.06 22.76
C PHE A 217 -11.13 -10.86 22.95
N TYR A 218 -12.15 -10.62 22.12
CA TYR A 218 -13.51 -11.13 22.29
C TYR A 218 -13.61 -12.66 22.39
N ASP A 219 -12.73 -13.40 21.69
CA ASP A 219 -12.66 -14.86 21.70
C ASP A 219 -11.44 -15.37 22.48
N ALA A 220 -11.63 -15.83 23.69
CA ALA A 220 -10.57 -16.35 24.54
C ALA A 220 -9.89 -17.63 23.97
N ALA A 221 -10.53 -18.33 23.03
CA ALA A 221 -9.96 -19.50 22.37
C ALA A 221 -8.94 -19.11 21.30
N ASN A 222 -9.08 -17.94 20.68
CA ASN A 222 -8.12 -17.43 19.70
C ASN A 222 -6.86 -16.88 20.37
N LYS A 223 -5.78 -17.66 20.35
CA LYS A 223 -4.50 -17.30 21.00
C LYS A 223 -3.73 -16.22 20.26
N ASN A 224 -4.00 -16.02 18.96
CA ASN A 224 -3.36 -14.98 18.17
C ASN A 224 -3.92 -13.59 18.47
N LYS A 225 -5.19 -13.51 18.97
CA LYS A 225 -5.91 -12.26 19.26
C LYS A 225 -6.07 -11.35 18.04
N TYR A 226 -6.20 -11.95 16.85
CA TYR A 226 -6.56 -11.27 15.60
C TYR A 226 -7.24 -12.24 14.63
N LEU A 227 -7.89 -11.69 13.64
CA LEU A 227 -8.45 -12.38 12.48
C LEU A 227 -7.76 -11.85 11.24
N VAL A 228 -7.06 -12.71 10.49
CA VAL A 228 -6.26 -12.31 9.34
C VAL A 228 -7.01 -12.58 8.04
N ASP A 229 -6.90 -11.68 7.07
CA ASP A 229 -7.31 -11.94 5.70
C ASP A 229 -6.41 -13.03 5.11
N GLN A 230 -6.98 -14.22 4.85
CA GLN A 230 -6.22 -15.40 4.42
C GLN A 230 -5.61 -15.22 3.03
N ASP A 231 -6.20 -14.37 2.20
CA ASP A 231 -5.69 -14.05 0.86
C ASP A 231 -4.66 -12.92 0.89
N GLY A 232 -4.47 -12.25 2.05
CA GLY A 232 -3.53 -11.15 2.22
C GLY A 232 -3.88 -9.90 1.42
N LEU A 233 -5.16 -9.72 1.05
CA LEU A 233 -5.65 -8.63 0.21
C LEU A 233 -6.18 -7.44 1.02
N TRP A 234 -6.18 -7.50 2.36
CA TRP A 234 -6.65 -6.42 3.26
C TRP A 234 -8.12 -6.04 3.01
N SER A 235 -8.95 -7.04 2.69
CA SER A 235 -10.24 -6.86 2.08
C SER A 235 -11.37 -6.59 3.06
N SER A 236 -12.30 -5.72 2.63
CA SER A 236 -13.59 -5.51 3.28
C SER A 236 -14.39 -6.80 3.42
N ALA A 237 -14.33 -7.69 2.40
CA ALA A 237 -15.07 -8.95 2.40
C ALA A 237 -14.63 -9.89 3.52
N ALA A 238 -13.32 -10.03 3.76
CA ALA A 238 -12.79 -10.86 4.85
C ALA A 238 -13.28 -10.34 6.22
N ALA A 239 -13.17 -9.04 6.47
CA ALA A 239 -13.62 -8.43 7.72
C ALA A 239 -15.14 -8.54 7.90
N THR A 240 -15.93 -8.34 6.84
CA THR A 240 -17.41 -8.54 6.88
C THR A 240 -17.79 -9.96 7.27
N ASN A 241 -17.14 -10.95 6.66
CA ASN A 241 -17.42 -12.37 6.94
C ASN A 241 -17.07 -12.75 8.40
N TYR A 242 -15.88 -12.33 8.86
CA TYR A 242 -15.45 -12.57 10.23
C TYR A 242 -16.34 -11.87 11.24
N MET A 243 -16.63 -10.59 11.03
CA MET A 243 -17.47 -9.82 11.94
C MET A 243 -18.90 -10.37 11.99
N SER A 244 -19.50 -10.72 10.84
CA SER A 244 -20.83 -11.34 10.79
C SER A 244 -20.88 -12.66 11.55
N THR A 245 -19.84 -13.50 11.41
CA THR A 245 -19.72 -14.75 12.15
C THR A 245 -19.61 -14.51 13.65
N ALA A 246 -18.79 -13.54 14.07
CA ALA A 246 -18.63 -13.20 15.47
C ALA A 246 -19.95 -12.65 16.07
N LEU A 247 -20.64 -11.74 15.38
CA LEU A 247 -21.90 -11.14 15.85
C LEU A 247 -23.06 -12.13 15.96
N ALA A 248 -22.96 -13.32 15.36
CA ALA A 248 -23.93 -14.38 15.57
C ALA A 248 -23.85 -15.02 16.97
N GLN A 249 -22.72 -14.89 17.67
CA GLN A 249 -22.47 -15.51 18.98
C GLN A 249 -22.17 -14.49 20.09
N TYR A 250 -21.53 -13.37 19.73
CA TYR A 250 -21.12 -12.31 20.65
C TYR A 250 -22.09 -11.14 20.55
N THR A 251 -23.01 -11.06 21.52
CA THR A 251 -24.14 -10.12 21.53
C THR A 251 -24.34 -9.52 22.92
N GLU A 252 -25.02 -8.38 23.01
CA GLU A 252 -25.44 -7.79 24.29
C GLU A 252 -26.31 -8.76 25.11
N SER A 253 -27.23 -9.49 24.45
CA SER A 253 -28.10 -10.45 25.13
C SER A 253 -27.34 -11.62 25.76
N ASN A 254 -26.23 -12.01 25.16
CA ASN A 254 -25.33 -13.05 25.70
C ASN A 254 -24.31 -12.49 26.73
N LYS A 255 -24.31 -11.16 26.94
CA LYS A 255 -23.37 -10.44 27.82
C LYS A 255 -21.90 -10.71 27.44
N ASN A 256 -21.62 -10.77 26.15
CA ASN A 256 -20.29 -10.96 25.59
C ASN A 256 -20.06 -10.17 24.30
N MET A 257 -20.77 -9.03 24.14
CA MET A 257 -20.69 -8.19 22.95
C MET A 257 -19.24 -7.76 22.66
N ILE A 258 -18.92 -7.64 21.34
CA ILE A 258 -17.72 -6.96 20.88
C ILE A 258 -17.94 -5.45 21.00
N GLU A 259 -17.07 -4.75 21.70
CA GLU A 259 -17.25 -3.36 22.12
C GLU A 259 -16.27 -2.41 21.43
N LEU A 260 -15.30 -2.97 20.66
CA LEU A 260 -14.31 -2.21 19.92
C LEU A 260 -13.87 -2.98 18.68
N VAL A 261 -13.76 -2.30 17.55
CA VAL A 261 -13.16 -2.84 16.31
C VAL A 261 -11.87 -2.08 16.01
N ILE A 262 -10.78 -2.83 15.87
CA ILE A 262 -9.47 -2.35 15.43
C ILE A 262 -9.15 -3.02 14.10
N ALA A 263 -8.91 -2.24 13.06
CA ALA A 263 -8.59 -2.76 11.74
C ALA A 263 -7.23 -2.23 11.25
N ASN A 264 -6.48 -3.08 10.57
CA ASN A 264 -5.19 -2.71 10.02
C ASN A 264 -5.31 -1.70 8.87
N ASN A 265 -6.48 -1.64 8.19
CA ASN A 265 -6.78 -0.62 7.19
C ASN A 265 -8.26 -0.23 7.18
N ASP A 266 -8.60 0.79 6.38
CA ASP A 266 -9.96 1.32 6.28
C ASP A 266 -10.94 0.35 5.60
N GLU A 267 -10.49 -0.42 4.60
CA GLU A 267 -11.36 -1.38 3.91
C GLU A 267 -11.87 -2.46 4.87
N MET A 268 -10.99 -2.99 5.73
CA MET A 268 -11.40 -3.95 6.76
C MET A 268 -12.31 -3.28 7.81
N ALA A 269 -12.03 -2.02 8.19
CA ALA A 269 -12.87 -1.25 9.10
C ALA A 269 -14.30 -1.07 8.52
N LEU A 270 -14.40 -0.68 7.25
CA LEU A 270 -15.67 -0.52 6.54
C LEU A 270 -16.42 -1.85 6.38
N GLY A 271 -15.71 -2.94 6.15
CA GLY A 271 -16.28 -4.29 6.16
C GLY A 271 -16.92 -4.66 7.50
N ALA A 272 -16.23 -4.37 8.59
CA ALA A 272 -16.75 -4.58 9.94
C ALA A 272 -17.98 -3.69 10.21
N ILE A 273 -17.95 -2.41 9.80
CA ILE A 273 -19.10 -1.50 9.90
C ILE A 273 -20.31 -2.05 9.15
N SER A 274 -20.12 -2.60 7.95
CA SER A 274 -21.21 -3.21 7.17
C SER A 274 -21.89 -4.36 7.93
N ALA A 275 -21.11 -5.22 8.56
CA ALA A 275 -21.63 -6.30 9.40
C ALA A 275 -22.34 -5.77 10.66
N LEU A 276 -21.75 -4.78 11.34
CA LEU A 276 -22.36 -4.09 12.49
C LEU A 276 -23.71 -3.47 12.13
N GLN A 277 -23.77 -2.76 11.00
CA GLN A 277 -25.02 -2.15 10.52
C GLN A 277 -26.08 -3.21 10.17
N THR A 278 -25.70 -4.34 9.64
CA THR A 278 -26.61 -5.46 9.39
C THR A 278 -27.17 -6.02 10.70
N ALA A 279 -26.34 -6.07 11.75
CA ALA A 279 -26.75 -6.51 13.09
C ALA A 279 -27.50 -5.41 13.90
N GLY A 280 -27.64 -4.19 13.35
CA GLY A 280 -28.42 -3.12 13.99
C GLY A 280 -27.59 -2.09 14.80
N TYR A 281 -26.27 -2.13 14.72
CA TYR A 281 -25.33 -1.19 15.32
C TYR A 281 -24.88 -0.11 14.30
N ASN A 282 -24.16 0.89 14.73
CA ASN A 282 -23.51 1.92 13.89
C ASN A 282 -24.43 2.53 12.81
N LYS A 283 -25.70 2.72 13.16
CA LYS A 283 -26.75 3.37 12.36
C LYS A 283 -27.33 4.53 13.15
N ASP A 284 -28.04 5.44 12.47
CA ASP A 284 -28.72 6.57 13.10
C ASP A 284 -29.59 6.16 14.29
N GLY A 285 -29.31 6.76 15.46
CA GLY A 285 -30.05 6.50 16.70
C GLY A 285 -29.83 5.11 17.34
N LYS A 286 -28.82 4.37 16.88
CA LYS A 286 -28.42 3.06 17.44
C LYS A 286 -27.10 3.15 18.19
N THR A 287 -26.82 2.11 18.97
CA THR A 287 -25.53 1.94 19.65
C THR A 287 -24.40 1.95 18.63
N VAL A 288 -23.37 2.74 18.86
CA VAL A 288 -22.16 2.82 18.05
C VAL A 288 -21.05 2.02 18.72
N ILE A 289 -20.63 0.96 18.07
CA ILE A 289 -19.39 0.24 18.40
C ILE A 289 -18.25 1.03 17.76
N PRO A 290 -17.27 1.52 18.53
CA PRO A 290 -16.17 2.28 17.96
C PRO A 290 -15.34 1.45 16.99
N VAL A 291 -15.06 2.00 15.82
CA VAL A 291 -14.25 1.38 14.75
C VAL A 291 -13.11 2.32 14.39
N PHE A 292 -11.90 1.77 14.30
CA PHE A 292 -10.68 2.49 13.92
C PHE A 292 -9.97 1.77 12.76
N GLY A 293 -9.43 2.56 11.82
CA GLY A 293 -8.73 2.09 10.64
C GLY A 293 -7.38 2.78 10.44
N VAL A 294 -6.82 2.59 9.24
CA VAL A 294 -5.64 3.27 8.71
C VAL A 294 -5.89 3.50 7.23
N ASP A 295 -5.47 4.61 6.68
CA ASP A 295 -5.32 5.11 5.30
C ASP A 295 -6.00 6.46 5.09
N ALA A 296 -7.13 6.75 5.75
CA ALA A 296 -8.02 7.87 5.51
C ALA A 296 -8.55 7.91 4.06
N THR A 297 -9.06 6.76 3.59
CA THR A 297 -9.77 6.68 2.30
C THR A 297 -11.02 7.56 2.32
N ASP A 298 -11.51 7.99 1.17
CA ASP A 298 -12.70 8.86 1.09
C ASP A 298 -13.95 8.19 1.66
N ALA A 299 -14.04 6.86 1.54
CA ALA A 299 -15.11 6.08 2.15
C ALA A 299 -15.01 6.10 3.69
N ALA A 300 -13.81 5.94 4.27
CA ALA A 300 -13.58 6.03 5.70
C ALA A 300 -13.83 7.45 6.24
N LYS A 301 -13.38 8.50 5.53
CA LYS A 301 -13.70 9.90 5.87
C LYS A 301 -15.21 10.13 5.91
N SER A 302 -15.95 9.57 4.95
CA SER A 302 -17.42 9.63 4.91
C SER A 302 -18.04 8.90 6.10
N ALA A 303 -17.51 7.73 6.48
CA ALA A 303 -17.95 6.96 7.64
C ALA A 303 -17.65 7.69 8.97
N ILE A 304 -16.52 8.39 9.07
CA ILE A 304 -16.18 9.23 10.22
C ILE A 304 -17.13 10.42 10.31
N LYS A 305 -17.40 11.09 9.20
CA LYS A 305 -18.34 12.21 9.14
C LYS A 305 -19.77 11.81 9.53
N SER A 306 -20.21 10.60 9.18
CA SER A 306 -21.53 10.06 9.56
C SER A 306 -21.56 9.49 10.98
N GLY A 307 -20.42 9.38 11.68
CA GLY A 307 -20.33 8.81 13.03
C GLY A 307 -20.37 7.28 13.08
N SER A 308 -20.33 6.59 11.95
CA SER A 308 -20.25 5.11 11.91
C SER A 308 -18.82 4.58 12.11
N MET A 309 -17.82 5.44 12.00
CA MET A 309 -16.41 5.20 12.30
C MET A 309 -15.89 6.34 13.17
N ILE A 310 -14.96 6.07 14.08
CA ILE A 310 -14.46 7.07 15.03
C ILE A 310 -13.23 7.81 14.49
N GLY A 311 -12.30 7.10 13.87
CA GLY A 311 -11.08 7.70 13.37
C GLY A 311 -10.25 6.72 12.55
N THR A 312 -9.29 7.29 11.84
CA THR A 312 -8.31 6.56 11.03
C THR A 312 -6.96 7.28 11.06
N ILE A 313 -5.91 6.57 10.73
CA ILE A 313 -4.57 7.16 10.56
C ILE A 313 -4.34 7.38 9.06
N LYS A 314 -4.24 8.65 8.66
CA LYS A 314 -4.04 9.03 7.25
C LYS A 314 -2.65 8.60 6.79
N GLN A 315 -2.60 7.83 5.71
CA GLN A 315 -1.41 7.54 4.91
C GLN A 315 -1.43 8.46 3.68
N ASP A 316 -0.39 9.29 3.50
CA ASP A 316 -0.39 10.31 2.46
C ASP A 316 -0.01 9.73 1.09
N SER A 317 -1.01 9.36 0.30
CA SER A 317 -0.84 8.79 -1.03
C SER A 317 -0.27 9.78 -2.04
N GLN A 318 -0.61 11.06 -1.92
CA GLN A 318 -0.08 12.11 -2.78
C GLN A 318 1.42 12.33 -2.52
N GLY A 319 1.80 12.48 -1.24
CA GLY A 319 3.20 12.63 -0.84
C GLY A 319 4.04 11.41 -1.23
N MET A 320 3.47 10.20 -1.14
CA MET A 320 4.15 8.97 -1.60
C MET A 320 4.39 9.01 -3.11
N ALA A 321 3.39 9.34 -3.92
CA ALA A 321 3.52 9.44 -5.37
C ALA A 321 4.54 10.53 -5.78
N GLU A 322 4.54 11.68 -5.10
CA GLU A 322 5.49 12.77 -5.33
C GLU A 322 6.93 12.37 -5.02
N ALA A 323 7.17 11.68 -3.91
CA ALA A 323 8.50 11.18 -3.56
C ALA A 323 9.01 10.14 -4.56
N ILE A 324 8.16 9.16 -4.92
CA ILE A 324 8.49 8.14 -5.94
C ILE A 324 8.86 8.80 -7.27
N THR A 325 8.04 9.73 -7.75
CA THR A 325 8.26 10.36 -9.07
C THR A 325 9.44 11.35 -9.06
N SER A 326 9.77 11.96 -7.92
CA SER A 326 10.99 12.76 -7.76
C SER A 326 12.25 11.90 -7.84
N ILE A 327 12.27 10.76 -7.16
CA ILE A 327 13.37 9.79 -7.23
C ILE A 327 13.49 9.19 -8.64
N MET A 328 12.37 8.84 -9.25
CA MET A 328 12.33 8.39 -10.64
C MET A 328 13.00 9.41 -11.56
N LYS A 329 12.65 10.69 -11.44
CA LYS A 329 13.24 11.77 -12.22
C LYS A 329 14.75 11.86 -12.00
N ASN A 330 15.21 11.80 -10.75
CA ASN A 330 16.62 11.80 -10.41
C ASN A 330 17.38 10.68 -11.12
N TYR A 331 16.87 9.44 -11.10
CA TYR A 331 17.49 8.32 -11.82
C TYR A 331 17.52 8.54 -13.35
N LEU A 332 16.44 9.05 -13.94
CA LEU A 332 16.40 9.31 -15.39
C LEU A 332 17.31 10.45 -15.83
N ASP A 333 17.57 11.42 -14.97
CA ASP A 333 18.44 12.57 -15.21
C ASP A 333 19.92 12.26 -14.84
N GLY A 334 20.20 11.07 -14.26
CA GLY A 334 21.54 10.65 -13.83
C GLY A 334 22.02 11.32 -12.54
N ALA A 335 21.10 11.87 -11.74
CA ALA A 335 21.37 12.42 -10.42
C ALA A 335 21.37 11.32 -9.34
N LYS A 336 21.72 11.68 -8.10
CA LYS A 336 21.58 10.76 -6.96
C LYS A 336 20.09 10.58 -6.63
N ALA A 337 19.68 9.37 -6.28
CA ALA A 337 18.29 9.02 -6.05
C ALA A 337 17.55 10.00 -5.11
N LEU A 338 18.17 10.38 -4.00
CA LEU A 338 17.56 11.19 -2.94
C LEU A 338 17.83 12.69 -3.05
N ASP A 339 18.42 13.18 -4.16
CA ASP A 339 18.66 14.62 -4.34
C ASP A 339 17.32 15.38 -4.35
N GLY A 340 17.25 16.45 -3.55
CA GLY A 340 16.04 17.29 -3.44
C GLY A 340 14.88 16.69 -2.65
N ILE A 341 15.03 15.50 -2.08
CA ILE A 341 14.05 14.94 -1.14
C ILE A 341 14.24 15.61 0.23
N ASP A 342 13.12 15.91 0.90
CA ASP A 342 13.17 16.48 2.26
C ASP A 342 13.94 15.56 3.19
N THR A 343 15.04 16.08 3.74
CA THR A 343 15.96 15.33 4.61
C THR A 343 15.30 14.84 5.89
N ALA A 344 14.22 15.48 6.36
CA ALA A 344 13.45 15.01 7.51
C ALA A 344 12.76 13.65 7.26
N ASN A 345 12.51 13.33 6.01
CA ASN A 345 11.88 12.09 5.59
C ASN A 345 12.87 11.00 5.17
N VAL A 346 14.18 11.34 5.07
CA VAL A 346 15.19 10.40 4.57
C VAL A 346 15.81 9.60 5.72
N VAL A 347 15.81 8.28 5.56
CA VAL A 347 16.49 7.34 6.48
C VAL A 347 17.69 6.72 5.79
N GLY A 348 18.89 7.03 6.28
CA GLY A 348 20.16 6.59 5.66
C GLY A 348 20.27 7.05 4.21
N THR A 349 20.67 6.13 3.32
CA THR A 349 20.86 6.39 1.89
C THR A 349 19.85 5.60 1.02
N TRP A 350 18.90 4.94 1.64
CA TRP A 350 18.12 3.89 1.00
C TRP A 350 16.59 4.03 1.13
N ARG A 351 16.09 4.89 2.04
CA ARG A 351 14.67 4.96 2.37
C ARG A 351 14.16 6.39 2.52
N VAL A 352 12.92 6.59 2.07
CA VAL A 352 12.12 7.80 2.33
C VAL A 352 10.86 7.37 3.08
N ASN A 353 10.60 7.99 4.25
CA ASN A 353 9.41 7.78 5.05
C ASN A 353 8.43 8.94 4.87
N ILE A 354 7.27 8.67 4.32
CA ILE A 354 6.16 9.62 4.24
C ILE A 354 5.43 9.59 5.58
N PRO A 355 5.26 10.72 6.28
CA PRO A 355 4.70 10.73 7.62
C PRO A 355 3.20 10.41 7.62
N TYR A 356 2.75 9.76 8.68
CA TYR A 356 1.33 9.58 8.98
C TYR A 356 0.74 10.78 9.70
N SER A 357 -0.60 10.91 9.67
CA SER A 357 -1.35 11.89 10.49
C SER A 357 -2.67 11.30 10.96
N ALA A 358 -3.17 11.78 12.11
CA ALA A 358 -4.47 11.36 12.61
C ALA A 358 -5.61 12.01 11.81
N TYR A 359 -6.69 11.28 11.57
CA TYR A 359 -7.91 11.78 10.95
C TYR A 359 -9.14 11.38 11.78
N THR A 360 -9.84 12.36 12.32
CA THR A 360 -11.07 12.24 13.12
C THR A 360 -12.05 13.33 12.71
N THR A 361 -13.23 13.36 13.29
CA THR A 361 -14.18 14.48 13.09
C THR A 361 -13.60 15.83 13.46
N ASN A 362 -12.65 15.90 14.40
CA ASN A 362 -12.03 17.16 14.85
C ASN A 362 -10.91 17.64 13.90
N THR A 363 -10.38 16.75 13.05
CA THR A 363 -9.34 17.07 12.06
C THR A 363 -9.87 17.11 10.62
N ALA A 364 -11.16 16.81 10.44
CA ALA A 364 -11.84 16.88 9.16
C ALA A 364 -12.12 18.36 8.83
N GLU A 365 -11.30 18.96 7.94
CA GLU A 365 -11.60 20.22 7.29
C GLU A 365 -12.37 20.00 5.97
#